data_5c17a4692d8875d6160df7e503ecb621
#
_entry.id   5c17a4692d8875d6160df7e503ecb621
#
_cell.length_a   1.000
_cell.length_b   1.000
_cell.length_c   1.000
_cell.angle_alpha   90.00
_cell.angle_beta   90.00
_cell.angle_gamma   90.00
#
_symmetry.space_group_name_H-M   'P 1'
#
loop_
_entity.id
_entity.type
_entity.pdbx_description
1 polymer ?
#
loop_
_entity_poly.entity_id
_entity_poly.type
_entity_poly.pdbx_seq_one_letter_code
_entity_poly.pdbx_strand_id
1 'polypeptide(L)'
;MTSEGAIVSPERLDEMKSAIHSFLAKSNVYDSIRDIVDTYVSENKDSAIQADSPSDIMRIIKEKGILNELVSKLKSGPGLAPSKKSKQFAFVEGECYLHARLTGGRAFVDNVDLMPSALKNYSLFVCVHFGSQRFRSSPTNCSTDPKFDDDFLFNIEASSLGYSSSDLIEVPYPLHIAVFRESKLDNVAELLGENMCDWRKVLRSNFLSLTIELCGRNAGVPAGIVELQLELLPGSKTQYSENEISSRLEKQRLAILTADREFLLYARRWWSEYQSARETHKDRKVKVFASTSNGRMVPVTHFVSPMQAECHLSSPLDAARFVSLFKVLNEHSETPLQSIENETGSGWLSASVFLSQRQGSQCNHATLLCSLLLGFSLDAFCAMGTSRNGNVVMFVVTLS
;
A
#
# COMPACT_ATOMS: atom_id res chain seq x y z
N MET A 1 -39.05 -14.05 -30.73
CA MET A 1 -37.64 -14.23 -31.07
C MET A 1 -37.03 -14.97 -29.89
N THR A 2 -36.77 -16.23 -30.08
CA THR A 2 -36.35 -17.21 -29.09
C THR A 2 -34.87 -17.02 -28.75
N SER A 3 -34.55 -16.94 -27.45
CA SER A 3 -33.16 -16.90 -26.95
C SER A 3 -32.52 -18.26 -27.17
N GLU A 4 -31.55 -18.33 -28.07
CA GLU A 4 -30.65 -19.48 -28.22
C GLU A 4 -29.80 -19.64 -26.94
N GLY A 5 -30.11 -20.71 -26.18
CA GLY A 5 -29.25 -21.17 -25.12
C GLY A 5 -27.93 -21.69 -25.66
N ALA A 6 -26.82 -21.07 -25.31
CA ALA A 6 -25.49 -21.52 -25.67
C ALA A 6 -25.28 -22.95 -25.14
N ILE A 7 -25.21 -23.94 -26.04
CA ILE A 7 -24.89 -25.33 -25.73
C ILE A 7 -23.41 -25.37 -25.31
N VAL A 8 -23.16 -25.54 -24.03
CA VAL A 8 -21.82 -25.71 -23.48
C VAL A 8 -21.31 -27.10 -23.91
N SER A 9 -20.12 -27.18 -24.50
CA SER A 9 -19.52 -28.45 -24.91
C SER A 9 -19.30 -29.37 -23.69
N PRO A 10 -19.40 -30.71 -23.85
CA PRO A 10 -19.23 -31.68 -22.75
C PRO A 10 -17.88 -31.52 -22.03
N GLU A 11 -16.81 -31.26 -22.77
CA GLU A 11 -15.45 -31.02 -22.23
C GLU A 11 -15.41 -29.80 -21.29
N ARG A 12 -16.05 -28.71 -21.66
CA ARG A 12 -16.11 -27.48 -20.84
C ARG A 12 -16.95 -27.66 -19.59
N LEU A 13 -17.92 -28.58 -19.64
CA LEU A 13 -18.77 -28.94 -18.50
C LEU A 13 -17.98 -29.79 -17.49
N ASP A 14 -17.09 -30.66 -17.94
CA ASP A 14 -16.22 -31.47 -17.10
C ASP A 14 -15.05 -30.65 -16.51
N GLU A 15 -14.51 -29.68 -17.25
CA GLU A 15 -13.56 -28.69 -16.72
C GLU A 15 -14.21 -27.83 -15.63
N MET A 16 -15.43 -27.35 -15.83
CA MET A 16 -16.18 -26.61 -14.81
C MET A 16 -16.46 -27.45 -13.57
N LYS A 17 -16.86 -28.72 -13.73
CA LYS A 17 -17.06 -29.65 -12.60
C LYS A 17 -15.78 -29.85 -11.82
N SER A 18 -14.66 -30.10 -12.51
CA SER A 18 -13.34 -30.28 -11.90
C SER A 18 -12.89 -29.05 -11.13
N ALA A 19 -13.09 -27.85 -11.72
CA ALA A 19 -12.79 -26.57 -11.06
C ALA A 19 -13.65 -26.35 -9.82
N ILE A 20 -14.96 -26.64 -9.88
CA ILE A 20 -15.89 -26.55 -8.75
C ILE A 20 -15.48 -27.54 -7.65
N HIS A 21 -15.15 -28.81 -7.98
CA HIS A 21 -14.69 -29.80 -7.02
C HIS A 21 -13.37 -29.37 -6.35
N SER A 22 -12.42 -28.84 -7.11
CA SER A 22 -11.17 -28.32 -6.59
C SER A 22 -11.40 -27.13 -5.64
N PHE A 23 -12.31 -26.23 -5.98
CA PHE A 23 -12.68 -25.11 -5.14
C PHE A 23 -13.36 -25.54 -3.84
N LEU A 24 -14.33 -26.45 -3.91
CA LEU A 24 -15.04 -26.99 -2.74
C LEU A 24 -14.11 -27.77 -1.81
N ALA A 25 -13.14 -28.51 -2.34
CA ALA A 25 -12.13 -29.21 -1.56
C ALA A 25 -11.17 -28.24 -0.84
N LYS A 26 -10.75 -27.15 -1.51
CA LYS A 26 -9.88 -26.12 -0.92
C LYS A 26 -10.57 -25.27 0.14
N SER A 27 -11.87 -25.11 0.07
CA SER A 27 -12.65 -24.26 0.98
C SER A 27 -13.22 -25.01 2.19
N ASN A 28 -12.83 -26.26 2.44
CA ASN A 28 -13.31 -27.11 3.53
C ASN A 28 -14.86 -27.24 3.60
N VAL A 29 -15.55 -26.99 2.48
CA VAL A 29 -17.02 -27.07 2.42
C VAL A 29 -17.49 -28.49 2.69
N TYR A 30 -16.73 -29.51 2.25
CA TYR A 30 -17.08 -30.91 2.52
C TYR A 30 -17.03 -31.24 3.99
N ASP A 31 -16.07 -30.71 4.74
CA ASP A 31 -15.98 -30.93 6.19
C ASP A 31 -17.11 -30.22 6.92
N SER A 32 -17.45 -29.00 6.49
CA SER A 32 -18.60 -28.27 7.04
C SER A 32 -19.95 -28.99 6.78
N ILE A 33 -20.11 -29.61 5.61
CA ILE A 33 -21.31 -30.42 5.29
C ILE A 33 -21.36 -31.66 6.17
N ARG A 34 -20.22 -32.34 6.38
CA ARG A 34 -20.11 -33.50 7.24
C ARG A 34 -20.46 -33.15 8.68
N ASP A 35 -19.90 -32.08 9.23
CA ASP A 35 -20.17 -31.62 10.59
C ASP A 35 -21.66 -31.32 10.81
N ILE A 36 -22.34 -30.70 9.83
CA ILE A 36 -23.76 -30.41 9.88
C ILE A 36 -24.57 -31.70 9.87
N VAL A 37 -24.21 -32.66 9.03
CA VAL A 37 -24.87 -33.96 8.95
C VAL A 37 -24.67 -34.77 10.24
N ASP A 38 -23.43 -34.80 10.77
CA ASP A 38 -23.09 -35.51 12.00
C ASP A 38 -23.79 -34.90 13.22
N THR A 39 -23.90 -33.58 13.30
CA THR A 39 -24.66 -32.88 14.34
C THR A 39 -26.12 -33.24 14.26
N TYR A 40 -26.69 -33.24 13.05
CA TYR A 40 -28.10 -33.59 12.85
C TYR A 40 -28.44 -35.04 13.21
N VAL A 41 -27.53 -35.98 12.84
CA VAL A 41 -27.69 -37.41 13.20
C VAL A 41 -27.57 -37.61 14.71
N SER A 42 -26.70 -36.85 15.38
CA SER A 42 -26.51 -36.93 16.83
C SER A 42 -27.72 -36.38 17.62
N GLU A 43 -28.37 -35.31 17.12
CA GLU A 43 -29.55 -34.69 17.74
C GLU A 43 -30.83 -35.50 17.53
N ASN A 44 -30.91 -36.34 16.49
CA ASN A 44 -32.13 -37.09 16.15
C ASN A 44 -31.96 -38.62 16.32
N LYS A 45 -31.22 -39.07 17.32
CA LYS A 45 -31.01 -40.51 17.66
C LYS A 45 -32.27 -41.32 17.93
N ASP A 46 -33.42 -40.69 18.16
CA ASP A 46 -34.68 -41.37 18.46
C ASP A 46 -35.57 -41.62 17.21
N SER A 47 -35.18 -41.21 16.03
CA SER A 47 -35.88 -41.48 14.79
C SER A 47 -35.02 -42.39 13.92
N ALA A 48 -35.33 -43.67 13.87
CA ALA A 48 -34.69 -44.68 13.06
C ALA A 48 -34.79 -44.39 11.55
N ILE A 49 -34.00 -43.45 11.05
CA ILE A 49 -33.78 -43.23 9.63
C ILE A 49 -32.32 -43.60 9.35
N GLN A 50 -32.10 -44.85 8.94
CA GLN A 50 -30.85 -45.28 8.33
C GLN A 50 -30.74 -44.57 6.97
N ALA A 51 -29.87 -43.59 6.89
CA ALA A 51 -29.54 -42.93 5.61
C ALA A 51 -28.41 -43.72 4.93
N ASP A 52 -28.76 -44.84 4.31
CA ASP A 52 -27.81 -45.75 3.62
C ASP A 52 -27.58 -45.34 2.13
N SER A 53 -28.26 -44.34 1.64
CA SER A 53 -28.18 -43.92 0.23
C SER A 53 -27.91 -42.42 0.07
N PRO A 54 -27.03 -42.01 -0.88
CA PRO A 54 -26.83 -40.60 -1.22
C PRO A 54 -28.10 -39.83 -1.59
N SER A 55 -29.11 -40.52 -2.11
CA SER A 55 -30.46 -39.97 -2.43
C SER A 55 -31.23 -39.57 -1.19
N ASP A 56 -31.11 -40.30 -0.09
CA ASP A 56 -31.81 -40.00 1.16
C ASP A 56 -31.19 -38.81 1.87
N ILE A 57 -29.88 -38.68 1.81
CA ILE A 57 -29.14 -37.50 2.31
C ILE A 57 -29.57 -36.25 1.54
N MET A 58 -29.67 -36.32 0.21
CA MET A 58 -30.14 -35.19 -0.62
C MET A 58 -31.61 -34.82 -0.36
N ARG A 59 -32.47 -35.81 -0.04
CA ARG A 59 -33.86 -35.56 0.32
C ARG A 59 -33.95 -34.80 1.66
N ILE A 60 -33.20 -35.23 2.65
CA ILE A 60 -33.15 -34.61 3.99
C ILE A 60 -32.63 -33.18 3.90
N ILE A 61 -31.59 -32.95 3.14
CA ILE A 61 -31.01 -31.60 2.89
C ILE A 61 -32.05 -30.69 2.24
N LYS A 62 -32.87 -31.21 1.33
CA LYS A 62 -33.89 -30.42 0.61
C LYS A 62 -35.14 -30.15 1.46
N GLU A 63 -35.62 -31.14 2.22
CA GLU A 63 -36.81 -31.01 3.07
C GLU A 63 -36.60 -30.09 4.28
N LYS A 64 -35.41 -30.01 4.81
CA LYS A 64 -35.09 -29.19 5.99
C LYS A 64 -34.57 -27.77 5.63
N GLY A 65 -34.53 -27.41 4.36
CA GLY A 65 -34.05 -26.09 3.93
C GLY A 65 -32.56 -25.82 4.18
N ILE A 66 -31.78 -26.85 4.53
CA ILE A 66 -30.34 -26.79 4.79
C ILE A 66 -29.59 -26.21 3.56
N LEU A 67 -30.14 -26.42 2.37
CA LEU A 67 -29.65 -25.81 1.14
C LEU A 67 -29.64 -24.27 1.21
N ASN A 68 -30.66 -23.67 1.81
CA ASN A 68 -30.74 -22.22 1.95
C ASN A 68 -29.74 -21.70 3.00
N GLU A 69 -29.49 -22.45 4.05
CA GLU A 69 -28.49 -22.13 5.06
C GLU A 69 -27.07 -22.31 4.51
N LEU A 70 -26.81 -23.39 3.76
CA LEU A 70 -25.56 -23.58 3.02
C LEU A 70 -25.32 -22.50 1.97
N VAL A 71 -26.34 -22.12 1.21
CA VAL A 71 -26.25 -21.02 0.25
C VAL A 71 -26.00 -19.67 0.92
N SER A 72 -26.61 -19.44 2.09
CA SER A 72 -26.33 -18.21 2.87
C SER A 72 -24.91 -18.20 3.43
N LYS A 73 -24.43 -19.36 3.93
CA LYS A 73 -23.04 -19.52 4.39
C LYS A 73 -22.02 -19.46 3.24
N LEU A 74 -22.34 -19.98 2.07
CA LEU A 74 -21.51 -19.87 0.86
C LEU A 74 -21.52 -18.44 0.27
N LYS A 75 -22.62 -17.72 0.37
CA LYS A 75 -22.70 -16.31 -0.01
C LYS A 75 -21.93 -15.41 0.96
N SER A 76 -21.77 -15.83 2.21
CA SER A 76 -20.95 -15.13 3.21
C SER A 76 -19.45 -15.44 3.09
N GLY A 77 -19.01 -16.33 2.19
CA GLY A 77 -17.61 -16.72 1.95
C GLY A 77 -17.01 -17.57 3.06
N PRO A 78 -16.01 -18.41 2.75
CA PRO A 78 -15.33 -19.19 3.78
C PRO A 78 -14.47 -18.28 4.64
N GLY A 79 -14.81 -18.18 5.90
CA GLY A 79 -13.89 -17.71 6.94
C GLY A 79 -14.04 -16.29 7.43
N LEU A 80 -15.26 -15.79 7.57
CA LEU A 80 -15.50 -14.75 8.56
C LEU A 80 -15.81 -15.43 9.89
N ALA A 81 -14.75 -15.78 10.65
CA ALA A 81 -14.86 -15.80 12.10
C ALA A 81 -15.60 -14.52 12.52
N PRO A 82 -16.46 -14.52 13.59
CA PRO A 82 -17.19 -13.33 13.97
C PRO A 82 -16.19 -12.19 14.13
N SER A 83 -16.22 -11.25 13.19
CA SER A 83 -15.31 -10.13 13.19
C SER A 83 -15.42 -9.47 14.55
N LYS A 84 -14.27 -9.26 15.21
CA LYS A 84 -14.17 -8.30 16.29
C LYS A 84 -14.96 -7.10 15.83
N LYS A 85 -15.96 -6.69 16.64
CA LYS A 85 -16.92 -5.60 16.43
C LYS A 85 -16.41 -4.62 15.37
N SER A 86 -17.05 -4.59 14.21
CA SER A 86 -16.73 -3.60 13.18
C SER A 86 -16.65 -2.25 13.87
N LYS A 87 -15.52 -1.57 13.75
CA LYS A 87 -15.39 -0.20 14.27
C LYS A 87 -16.53 0.56 13.61
N GLN A 88 -17.48 1.06 14.38
CA GLN A 88 -18.49 1.96 13.85
C GLN A 88 -17.79 3.25 13.51
N PHE A 89 -17.58 3.48 12.22
CA PHE A 89 -17.05 4.74 11.73
C PHE A 89 -18.17 5.78 11.75
N ALA A 90 -17.86 6.98 12.25
CA ALA A 90 -18.77 8.11 12.13
C ALA A 90 -18.60 8.71 10.72
N PHE A 91 -19.68 8.73 9.97
CA PHE A 91 -19.72 9.35 8.64
C PHE A 91 -20.31 10.75 8.73
N VAL A 92 -19.74 11.68 8.01
CA VAL A 92 -20.29 13.03 7.82
C VAL A 92 -21.14 13.00 6.55
N GLU A 93 -22.35 13.53 6.64
CA GLU A 93 -23.28 13.56 5.51
C GLU A 93 -22.70 14.43 4.38
N GLY A 94 -22.67 13.89 3.17
CA GLY A 94 -22.12 14.56 1.98
C GLY A 94 -20.63 14.32 1.72
N GLU A 95 -19.91 13.67 2.62
CA GLU A 95 -18.52 13.28 2.41
C GLU A 95 -18.41 11.85 1.85
N CYS A 96 -17.30 11.60 1.17
CA CYS A 96 -16.99 10.30 0.57
C CYS A 96 -15.75 9.72 1.23
N TYR A 97 -15.80 8.43 1.56
CA TYR A 97 -14.73 7.74 2.27
C TYR A 97 -14.28 6.50 1.50
N LEU A 98 -12.97 6.29 1.50
CA LEU A 98 -12.38 5.02 1.08
C LEU A 98 -12.10 4.19 2.32
N HIS A 99 -12.86 3.12 2.49
CA HIS A 99 -12.60 2.11 3.51
C HIS A 99 -11.61 1.09 2.96
N ALA A 100 -10.50 0.90 3.67
CA ALA A 100 -9.46 -0.06 3.32
C ALA A 100 -9.31 -1.07 4.45
N ARG A 101 -9.64 -2.34 4.19
CA ARG A 101 -9.48 -3.44 5.13
C ARG A 101 -8.27 -4.27 4.75
N LEU A 102 -7.32 -4.33 5.66
CA LEU A 102 -6.12 -5.14 5.56
C LEU A 102 -6.43 -6.54 6.12
N THR A 103 -6.39 -7.57 5.27
CA THR A 103 -6.83 -8.93 5.64
C THR A 103 -5.69 -9.88 5.92
N GLY A 104 -4.52 -9.69 5.30
CA GLY A 104 -3.38 -10.57 5.51
C GLY A 104 -2.17 -10.21 4.68
N GLY A 105 -1.10 -10.95 4.92
CA GLY A 105 0.11 -10.91 4.12
C GLY A 105 0.60 -12.31 3.82
N ARG A 106 1.39 -12.46 2.75
CA ARG A 106 1.99 -13.74 2.35
C ARG A 106 3.38 -13.56 1.79
N ALA A 107 4.15 -14.64 1.82
CA ALA A 107 5.44 -14.76 1.16
C ALA A 107 6.47 -13.70 1.60
N PHE A 108 6.48 -13.31 2.88
CA PHE A 108 7.54 -12.46 3.45
C PHE A 108 8.78 -13.32 3.71
N VAL A 109 9.52 -13.63 2.64
CA VAL A 109 10.63 -14.58 2.67
C VAL A 109 11.83 -14.10 3.48
N ASP A 110 12.05 -12.79 3.57
CA ASP A 110 13.13 -12.20 4.40
C ASP A 110 13.00 -12.55 5.89
N ASN A 111 11.81 -13.01 6.32
CA ASN A 111 11.60 -13.47 7.68
C ASN A 111 12.04 -14.94 7.89
N VAL A 112 12.27 -15.71 6.82
CA VAL A 112 12.72 -17.11 6.90
C VAL A 112 14.17 -17.18 7.36
N ASP A 113 14.99 -16.22 6.93
CA ASP A 113 16.43 -16.19 7.25
C ASP A 113 16.70 -15.83 8.72
N LEU A 114 15.67 -15.34 9.44
CA LEU A 114 15.77 -15.03 10.86
C LEU A 114 15.59 -16.29 11.71
N MET A 115 16.50 -16.52 12.64
CA MET A 115 16.37 -17.60 13.63
C MET A 115 15.03 -17.47 14.40
N PRO A 116 14.32 -18.57 14.71
CA PRO A 116 13.04 -18.52 15.42
C PRO A 116 13.07 -17.76 16.75
N SER A 117 14.22 -17.76 17.42
CA SER A 117 14.45 -16.98 18.65
C SER A 117 14.52 -15.48 18.39
N ALA A 118 15.09 -15.08 17.26
CA ALA A 118 15.20 -13.67 16.85
C ALA A 118 13.85 -13.12 16.37
N LEU A 119 13.04 -13.93 15.66
CA LEU A 119 11.70 -13.53 15.18
C LEU A 119 10.79 -13.00 16.29
N LYS A 120 10.90 -13.51 17.52
CA LYS A 120 10.13 -13.04 18.68
C LYS A 120 10.40 -11.59 19.05
N ASN A 121 11.60 -11.09 18.73
CA ASN A 121 12.03 -9.73 19.03
C ASN A 121 11.57 -8.71 17.98
N TYR A 122 10.93 -9.16 16.93
CA TYR A 122 10.43 -8.31 15.85
C TYR A 122 8.92 -8.38 15.76
N SER A 123 8.33 -7.31 15.26
CA SER A 123 6.93 -7.23 14.85
C SER A 123 6.82 -6.60 13.47
N LEU A 124 5.76 -6.97 12.75
CA LEU A 124 5.41 -6.36 11.47
C LEU A 124 4.26 -5.38 11.66
N PHE A 125 4.30 -4.28 10.95
CA PHE A 125 3.17 -3.38 10.80
C PHE A 125 3.10 -2.81 9.39
N VAL A 126 1.92 -2.39 9.01
CA VAL A 126 1.64 -1.78 7.70
C VAL A 126 1.30 -0.32 7.91
N CYS A 127 1.90 0.55 7.11
CA CYS A 127 1.45 1.93 6.97
C CYS A 127 0.72 2.10 5.64
N VAL A 128 -0.44 2.71 5.71
CA VAL A 128 -1.26 3.03 4.54
C VAL A 128 -1.42 4.54 4.47
N HIS A 129 -1.10 5.12 3.31
CA HIS A 129 -1.18 6.56 3.07
C HIS A 129 -2.14 6.85 1.93
N PHE A 130 -2.92 7.89 2.09
CA PHE A 130 -3.82 8.42 1.08
C PHE A 130 -3.88 9.96 1.18
N GLY A 131 -3.34 10.64 0.21
CA GLY A 131 -3.20 12.10 0.26
C GLY A 131 -2.39 12.54 1.48
N SER A 132 -2.99 13.36 2.34
CA SER A 132 -2.39 13.83 3.61
C SER A 132 -2.58 12.85 4.78
N GLN A 133 -3.45 11.84 4.62
CA GLN A 133 -3.84 10.93 5.68
C GLN A 133 -2.90 9.72 5.75
N ARG A 134 -2.53 9.32 6.95
CA ARG A 134 -1.65 8.19 7.21
C ARG A 134 -2.16 7.37 8.39
N PHE A 135 -2.30 6.08 8.19
CA PHE A 135 -2.67 5.13 9.23
C PHE A 135 -1.61 4.04 9.36
N ARG A 136 -1.45 3.56 10.59
CA ARG A 136 -0.58 2.44 10.93
C ARG A 136 -1.44 1.30 11.46
N SER A 137 -1.19 0.08 11.00
CA SER A 137 -1.82 -1.13 11.49
C SER A 137 -1.36 -1.46 12.91
N SER A 138 -2.12 -2.31 13.57
CA SER A 138 -1.68 -2.98 14.78
C SER A 138 -0.44 -3.84 14.48
N PRO A 139 0.56 -3.89 15.39
CA PRO A 139 1.72 -4.74 15.19
C PRO A 139 1.32 -6.21 15.25
N THR A 140 1.80 -7.01 14.30
CA THR A 140 1.62 -8.46 14.26
C THR A 140 2.95 -9.18 14.40
N ASN A 141 2.91 -10.47 14.70
CA ASN A 141 4.14 -11.27 14.81
C ASN A 141 4.83 -11.40 13.45
N CYS A 142 6.16 -11.39 13.49
CA CYS A 142 6.98 -11.60 12.32
C CYS A 142 6.84 -13.05 11.85
N SER A 143 6.34 -13.26 10.64
CA SER A 143 6.15 -14.56 10.01
C SER A 143 6.19 -14.42 8.49
N THR A 144 6.27 -15.54 7.76
CA THR A 144 6.16 -15.56 6.30
C THR A 144 4.77 -15.14 5.82
N ASP A 145 3.74 -15.51 6.60
CA ASP A 145 2.35 -15.23 6.28
C ASP A 145 1.68 -14.52 7.48
N PRO A 146 1.97 -13.22 7.66
CA PRO A 146 1.45 -12.44 8.77
C PRO A 146 -0.06 -12.24 8.63
N LYS A 147 -0.79 -12.39 9.73
CA LYS A 147 -2.22 -12.10 9.78
C LYS A 147 -2.42 -10.66 10.21
N PHE A 148 -2.85 -9.84 9.29
CA PHE A 148 -3.33 -8.50 9.58
C PHE A 148 -4.87 -8.53 9.68
N ASP A 149 -5.44 -7.68 10.51
CA ASP A 149 -6.90 -7.53 10.66
C ASP A 149 -7.17 -6.09 11.14
N ASP A 150 -6.90 -5.14 10.25
CA ASP A 150 -7.06 -3.73 10.53
C ASP A 150 -7.93 -3.06 9.47
N ASP A 151 -8.76 -2.12 9.92
CA ASP A 151 -9.63 -1.31 9.09
C ASP A 151 -9.19 0.16 9.15
N PHE A 152 -9.07 0.79 7.98
CA PHE A 152 -8.73 2.19 7.83
C PHE A 152 -9.82 2.92 7.05
N LEU A 153 -10.17 4.11 7.48
CA LEU A 153 -11.13 4.97 6.80
C LEU A 153 -10.44 6.25 6.38
N PHE A 154 -10.34 6.46 5.07
CA PHE A 154 -9.78 7.67 4.48
C PHE A 154 -10.89 8.56 3.99
N ASN A 155 -10.86 9.83 4.35
CA ASN A 155 -11.73 10.84 3.75
C ASN A 155 -11.19 11.20 2.36
N ILE A 156 -12.04 11.08 1.35
CA ILE A 156 -11.70 11.53 0.00
C ILE A 156 -12.08 13.02 -0.08
N GLU A 157 -11.12 13.88 0.23
CA GLU A 157 -11.27 15.34 0.25
C GLU A 157 -11.44 15.93 -1.17
N ALA A 158 -12.40 15.42 -1.94
CA ALA A 158 -12.65 15.88 -3.30
C ALA A 158 -13.02 17.38 -3.33
N SER A 159 -13.80 17.82 -2.36
CA SER A 159 -14.25 19.21 -2.24
C SER A 159 -13.11 20.18 -1.90
N SER A 160 -12.14 19.78 -1.06
CA SER A 160 -10.98 20.61 -0.73
C SER A 160 -10.03 20.80 -1.92
N LEU A 161 -10.06 19.86 -2.88
CA LEU A 161 -9.31 19.93 -4.13
C LEU A 161 -10.06 20.66 -5.26
N GLY A 162 -11.25 21.18 -4.99
CA GLY A 162 -12.10 21.82 -5.99
C GLY A 162 -12.85 20.85 -6.90
N TYR A 163 -12.86 19.56 -6.57
CA TYR A 163 -13.63 18.53 -7.29
C TYR A 163 -15.00 18.35 -6.65
N SER A 164 -16.01 18.08 -7.48
CA SER A 164 -17.33 17.66 -6.99
C SER A 164 -17.27 16.22 -6.50
N SER A 165 -18.19 15.82 -5.62
CA SER A 165 -18.34 14.41 -5.22
C SER A 165 -18.67 13.47 -6.39
N SER A 166 -19.10 14.02 -7.54
CA SER A 166 -19.25 13.28 -8.80
C SER A 166 -17.91 13.00 -9.51
N ASP A 167 -16.84 13.72 -9.16
CA ASP A 167 -15.58 13.71 -9.88
C ASP A 167 -14.49 12.92 -9.14
N LEU A 168 -14.86 11.88 -8.39
CA LEU A 168 -13.94 11.03 -7.63
C LEU A 168 -12.81 10.44 -8.50
N ILE A 169 -13.07 10.26 -9.79
CA ILE A 169 -12.08 9.77 -10.75
C ILE A 169 -10.92 10.77 -10.96
N GLU A 170 -11.14 12.05 -10.68
CA GLU A 170 -10.15 13.13 -10.84
C GLU A 170 -9.15 13.20 -9.67
N VAL A 171 -9.47 12.59 -8.53
CA VAL A 171 -8.59 12.59 -7.34
C VAL A 171 -7.26 11.93 -7.67
N PRO A 172 -6.14 12.67 -7.61
CA PRO A 172 -4.87 12.21 -8.19
C PRO A 172 -4.07 11.26 -7.31
N TYR A 173 -4.43 11.11 -6.03
CA TYR A 173 -3.62 10.38 -5.06
C TYR A 173 -3.81 8.86 -5.20
N PRO A 174 -2.73 8.08 -5.38
CA PRO A 174 -2.77 6.63 -5.22
C PRO A 174 -2.83 6.27 -3.73
N LEU A 175 -3.21 5.03 -3.45
CA LEU A 175 -3.06 4.44 -2.13
C LEU A 175 -1.64 3.87 -2.02
N HIS A 176 -0.85 4.38 -1.09
CA HIS A 176 0.51 3.92 -0.84
C HIS A 176 0.53 2.97 0.35
N ILE A 177 1.12 1.81 0.20
CA ILE A 177 1.20 0.76 1.21
C ILE A 177 2.68 0.43 1.42
N ALA A 178 3.10 0.49 2.68
CA ALA A 178 4.46 0.16 3.08
C ALA A 178 4.44 -0.76 4.29
N VAL A 179 5.21 -1.84 4.26
CA VAL A 179 5.34 -2.82 5.35
C VAL A 179 6.70 -2.67 6.01
N PHE A 180 6.66 -2.61 7.33
CA PHE A 180 7.84 -2.42 8.17
C PHE A 180 8.01 -3.59 9.13
N ARG A 181 9.29 -3.89 9.40
CA ARG A 181 9.72 -4.74 10.51
C ARG A 181 10.27 -3.87 11.61
N GLU A 182 9.72 -3.96 12.80
CA GLU A 182 10.11 -3.17 13.96
C GLU A 182 10.77 -4.05 15.02
N SER A 183 11.94 -3.65 15.49
CA SER A 183 12.61 -4.28 16.62
C SER A 183 11.91 -3.85 17.92
N LYS A 184 11.47 -4.81 18.72
CA LYS A 184 10.86 -4.57 20.04
C LYS A 184 11.86 -4.05 21.08
N LEU A 185 13.16 -4.24 20.83
CA LEU A 185 14.23 -3.82 21.77
C LEU A 185 14.56 -2.33 21.58
N ASP A 186 14.71 -1.91 20.33
CA ASP A 186 15.23 -0.58 20.01
C ASP A 186 14.16 0.34 19.42
N ASN A 187 12.95 -0.15 19.18
CA ASN A 187 11.86 0.52 18.45
C ASN A 187 12.32 1.06 17.08
N VAL A 188 13.25 0.36 16.46
CA VAL A 188 13.78 0.69 15.14
C VAL A 188 12.93 -0.02 14.09
N ALA A 189 12.33 0.74 13.20
CA ALA A 189 11.55 0.22 12.09
C ALA A 189 12.39 0.17 10.81
N GLU A 190 12.35 -0.94 10.12
CA GLU A 190 12.98 -1.17 8.83
C GLU A 190 11.92 -1.40 7.76
N LEU A 191 12.02 -0.70 6.64
CA LEU A 191 11.15 -0.93 5.48
C LEU A 191 11.48 -2.28 4.85
N LEU A 192 10.50 -3.18 4.78
CA LEU A 192 10.61 -4.43 4.04
C LEU A 192 10.26 -4.23 2.57
N GLY A 193 9.18 -3.53 2.30
CA GLY A 193 8.76 -3.22 0.94
C GLY A 193 7.57 -2.29 0.90
N GLU A 194 7.39 -1.67 -0.25
CA GLU A 194 6.32 -0.71 -0.52
C GLU A 194 5.74 -0.88 -1.91
N ASN A 195 4.52 -0.44 -2.11
CA ASN A 195 3.93 -0.29 -3.43
C ASN A 195 2.81 0.74 -3.42
N MET A 196 2.51 1.29 -4.60
CA MET A 196 1.38 2.18 -4.82
C MET A 196 0.32 1.45 -5.64
N CYS A 197 -0.92 1.48 -5.17
CA CYS A 197 -2.04 0.95 -5.93
C CYS A 197 -3.06 2.04 -6.26
N ASP A 198 -3.71 1.89 -7.40
CA ASP A 198 -4.77 2.80 -7.79
C ASP A 198 -6.11 2.31 -7.24
N TRP A 199 -6.65 3.08 -6.31
CA TRP A 199 -7.92 2.81 -5.65
C TRP A 199 -9.13 3.08 -6.56
N ARG A 200 -8.98 3.92 -7.61
CA ARG A 200 -10.09 4.33 -8.47
C ARG A 200 -10.78 3.17 -9.19
N LYS A 201 -10.11 2.02 -9.27
CA LYS A 201 -10.75 0.77 -9.73
C LYS A 201 -11.97 0.38 -8.90
N VAL A 202 -12.07 0.85 -7.64
CA VAL A 202 -13.24 0.63 -6.76
C VAL A 202 -14.50 1.35 -7.29
N LEU A 203 -14.34 2.42 -8.07
CA LEU A 203 -15.43 3.20 -8.65
C LEU A 203 -16.30 2.40 -9.63
N ARG A 204 -15.82 1.24 -10.06
CA ARG A 204 -16.58 0.34 -10.95
C ARG A 204 -17.70 -0.41 -10.21
N SER A 205 -17.43 -0.85 -8.98
CA SER A 205 -18.34 -1.77 -8.25
C SER A 205 -18.54 -1.39 -6.78
N ASN A 206 -17.99 -0.26 -6.35
CA ASN A 206 -17.92 0.19 -4.95
C ASN A 206 -17.16 -0.76 -4.00
N PHE A 207 -16.69 -1.89 -4.50
CA PHE A 207 -15.90 -2.87 -3.75
C PHE A 207 -14.80 -3.48 -4.64
N LEU A 208 -13.61 -3.66 -4.08
CA LEU A 208 -12.47 -4.24 -4.80
C LEU A 208 -11.60 -5.04 -3.83
N SER A 209 -11.29 -6.28 -4.17
CA SER A 209 -10.28 -7.07 -3.46
C SER A 209 -8.99 -7.06 -4.26
N LEU A 210 -7.89 -6.72 -3.61
CA LEU A 210 -6.57 -6.55 -4.21
C LEU A 210 -5.55 -7.45 -3.52
N THR A 211 -4.69 -7.99 -4.34
CA THR A 211 -3.44 -8.65 -3.92
C THR A 211 -2.30 -7.78 -4.42
N ILE A 212 -1.54 -7.18 -3.50
CA ILE A 212 -0.53 -6.18 -3.80
C ILE A 212 0.85 -6.76 -3.49
N GLU A 213 1.66 -6.88 -4.54
CA GLU A 213 3.05 -7.28 -4.44
C GLU A 213 3.88 -6.09 -3.97
N LEU A 214 4.70 -6.28 -2.96
CA LEU A 214 5.56 -5.24 -2.39
C LEU A 214 6.93 -5.25 -3.05
N CYS A 215 7.37 -4.10 -3.52
CA CYS A 215 8.72 -3.93 -4.03
C CYS A 215 9.70 -3.82 -2.85
N GLY A 216 10.62 -4.78 -2.74
CA GLY A 216 11.68 -4.79 -1.75
C GLY A 216 12.90 -3.97 -2.18
N ARG A 217 13.94 -3.97 -1.34
CA ARG A 217 15.22 -3.28 -1.62
C ARG A 217 15.94 -3.81 -2.86
N ASN A 218 15.81 -5.09 -3.14
CA ASN A 218 16.41 -5.72 -4.31
C ASN A 218 15.48 -5.55 -5.51
N ALA A 219 15.90 -4.74 -6.48
CA ALA A 219 15.14 -4.55 -7.71
C ALA A 219 14.81 -5.90 -8.36
N GLY A 220 13.51 -6.17 -8.55
CA GLY A 220 13.04 -7.38 -9.19
C GLY A 220 12.71 -8.55 -8.26
N VAL A 221 12.95 -8.44 -6.95
CA VAL A 221 12.54 -9.45 -5.97
C VAL A 221 11.43 -8.85 -5.08
N PRO A 222 10.22 -9.43 -5.08
CA PRO A 222 9.16 -9.01 -4.16
C PRO A 222 9.54 -9.27 -2.71
N ALA A 223 9.29 -8.29 -1.83
CA ALA A 223 9.48 -8.46 -0.39
C ALA A 223 8.37 -9.28 0.27
N GLY A 224 7.23 -9.38 -0.39
CA GLY A 224 6.04 -10.08 0.08
C GLY A 224 4.79 -9.56 -0.62
N ILE A 225 3.66 -10.08 -0.20
CA ILE A 225 2.34 -9.76 -0.76
C ILE A 225 1.43 -9.32 0.36
N VAL A 226 0.62 -8.30 0.12
CA VAL A 226 -0.41 -7.80 1.05
C VAL A 226 -1.79 -7.96 0.40
N GLU A 227 -2.75 -8.46 1.18
CA GLU A 227 -4.15 -8.59 0.78
C GLU A 227 -4.97 -7.44 1.36
N LEU A 228 -5.65 -6.73 0.49
CA LEU A 228 -6.43 -5.54 0.81
C LEU A 228 -7.80 -5.60 0.18
N GLN A 229 -8.82 -5.22 0.93
CA GLN A 229 -10.16 -4.98 0.43
C GLN A 229 -10.46 -3.49 0.51
N LEU A 230 -10.93 -2.93 -0.59
CA LEU A 230 -11.32 -1.52 -0.69
C LEU A 230 -12.83 -1.42 -0.90
N GLU A 231 -13.45 -0.49 -0.21
CA GLU A 231 -14.87 -0.19 -0.32
C GLU A 231 -15.09 1.32 -0.31
N LEU A 232 -15.97 1.80 -1.16
CA LEU A 232 -16.36 3.22 -1.19
C LEU A 232 -17.61 3.44 -0.33
N LEU A 233 -17.53 4.38 0.62
CA LEU A 233 -18.61 4.68 1.57
C LEU A 233 -18.93 6.18 1.58
N PRO A 234 -20.20 6.58 1.42
CA PRO A 234 -21.29 5.76 0.87
C PRO A 234 -20.96 5.35 -0.58
N GLY A 235 -21.48 4.21 -1.02
CA GLY A 235 -21.26 3.76 -2.39
C GLY A 235 -21.65 4.83 -3.41
N SER A 236 -20.81 5.03 -4.42
CA SER A 236 -21.08 5.98 -5.50
C SER A 236 -22.31 5.56 -6.30
N LYS A 237 -23.19 6.52 -6.57
CA LYS A 237 -24.32 6.34 -7.50
C LYS A 237 -23.85 6.29 -8.95
N THR A 238 -22.73 6.92 -9.26
CA THR A 238 -22.12 6.95 -10.58
C THR A 238 -21.13 5.80 -10.68
N GLN A 239 -21.40 4.86 -11.56
CA GLN A 239 -20.47 3.78 -11.88
C GLN A 239 -19.68 4.15 -13.13
N TYR A 240 -18.34 4.07 -13.03
CA TYR A 240 -17.45 4.32 -14.14
C TYR A 240 -17.15 3.01 -14.88
N SER A 241 -17.04 3.09 -16.21
CA SER A 241 -16.59 1.97 -17.02
C SER A 241 -15.08 1.75 -16.82
N GLU A 242 -14.61 0.52 -17.04
CA GLU A 242 -13.19 0.19 -16.96
C GLU A 242 -12.35 1.02 -17.96
N ASN A 243 -12.92 1.31 -19.13
CA ASN A 243 -12.25 2.13 -20.14
C ASN A 243 -12.06 3.58 -19.69
N GLU A 244 -13.05 4.18 -19.02
CA GLU A 244 -12.95 5.54 -18.48
C GLU A 244 -11.87 5.61 -17.41
N ILE A 245 -11.88 4.67 -16.45
CA ILE A 245 -10.87 4.59 -15.39
C ILE A 245 -9.47 4.41 -16.01
N SER A 246 -9.29 3.46 -16.91
CA SER A 246 -8.01 3.17 -17.55
C SER A 246 -7.50 4.36 -18.38
N SER A 247 -8.38 5.02 -19.14
CA SER A 247 -8.03 6.22 -19.91
C SER A 247 -7.57 7.36 -18.99
N ARG A 248 -8.24 7.53 -17.85
CA ARG A 248 -7.86 8.56 -16.87
C ARG A 248 -6.50 8.27 -16.22
N LEU A 249 -6.26 7.02 -15.84
CA LEU A 249 -4.99 6.58 -15.29
C LEU A 249 -3.83 6.79 -16.27
N GLU A 250 -4.04 6.43 -17.53
CA GLU A 250 -3.02 6.62 -18.57
C GLU A 250 -2.75 8.10 -18.82
N LYS A 251 -3.77 8.95 -18.85
CA LYS A 251 -3.62 10.40 -18.97
C LYS A 251 -2.79 10.98 -17.82
N GLN A 252 -3.05 10.54 -16.58
CA GLN A 252 -2.27 10.97 -15.42
C GLN A 252 -0.81 10.49 -15.50
N ARG A 253 -0.59 9.23 -15.89
CA ARG A 253 0.75 8.68 -16.10
C ARG A 253 1.55 9.46 -17.15
N LEU A 254 0.91 9.80 -18.27
CA LEU A 254 1.53 10.61 -19.31
C LEU A 254 1.85 12.03 -18.81
N ALA A 255 1.01 12.62 -17.99
CA ALA A 255 1.28 13.94 -17.39
C ALA A 255 2.53 13.89 -16.49
N ILE A 256 2.69 12.86 -15.66
CA ILE A 256 3.87 12.67 -14.82
C ILE A 256 5.14 12.50 -15.69
N LEU A 257 5.09 11.64 -16.71
CA LEU A 257 6.21 11.44 -17.63
C LEU A 257 6.59 12.72 -18.40
N THR A 258 5.59 13.54 -18.74
CA THR A 258 5.83 14.83 -19.39
C THR A 258 6.51 15.82 -18.45
N ALA A 259 6.05 15.92 -17.20
CA ALA A 259 6.65 16.76 -16.16
C ALA A 259 8.11 16.32 -15.87
N ASP A 260 8.39 15.03 -15.77
CA ASP A 260 9.74 14.50 -15.61
C ASP A 260 10.64 14.89 -16.80
N ARG A 261 10.14 14.78 -18.02
CA ARG A 261 10.88 15.18 -19.22
C ARG A 261 11.17 16.68 -19.25
N GLU A 262 10.18 17.51 -18.91
CA GLU A 262 10.36 18.97 -18.85
C GLU A 262 11.38 19.34 -17.78
N PHE A 263 11.31 18.72 -16.60
CA PHE A 263 12.33 18.90 -15.56
C PHE A 263 13.73 18.56 -16.05
N LEU A 264 13.92 17.45 -16.76
CA LEU A 264 15.22 17.04 -17.28
C LEU A 264 15.76 18.02 -18.34
N LEU A 265 14.91 18.53 -19.22
CA LEU A 265 15.28 19.53 -20.20
C LEU A 265 15.69 20.84 -19.51
N TYR A 266 14.93 21.27 -18.51
CA TYR A 266 15.24 22.43 -17.69
C TYR A 266 16.57 22.24 -16.95
N ALA A 267 16.77 21.13 -16.26
CA ALA A 267 17.99 20.83 -15.49
C ALA A 267 19.24 20.82 -16.39
N ARG A 268 19.15 20.24 -17.61
CA ARG A 268 20.25 20.23 -18.60
C ARG A 268 20.60 21.64 -19.04
N ARG A 269 19.59 22.46 -19.38
CA ARG A 269 19.79 23.83 -19.81
C ARG A 269 20.39 24.68 -18.68
N TRP A 270 19.81 24.64 -17.51
CA TRP A 270 20.30 25.35 -16.33
C TRP A 270 21.73 24.96 -15.98
N TRP A 271 22.06 23.68 -16.04
CA TRP A 271 23.41 23.20 -15.75
C TRP A 271 24.44 23.71 -16.75
N SER A 272 24.11 23.73 -18.02
CA SER A 272 24.96 24.28 -19.06
C SER A 272 25.22 25.79 -18.86
N GLU A 273 24.18 26.54 -18.55
CA GLU A 273 24.26 27.98 -18.24
C GLU A 273 25.13 28.23 -16.98
N TYR A 274 24.90 27.44 -15.93
CA TYR A 274 25.64 27.54 -14.67
C TYR A 274 27.16 27.25 -14.87
N GLN A 275 27.50 26.21 -15.59
CA GLN A 275 28.92 25.88 -15.88
C GLN A 275 29.59 26.95 -16.73
N SER A 276 28.87 27.58 -17.65
CA SER A 276 29.41 28.64 -18.51
C SER A 276 29.62 29.97 -17.80
N ALA A 277 28.91 30.21 -16.69
CA ALA A 277 28.96 31.49 -15.98
C ALA A 277 30.29 31.78 -15.29
N ARG A 278 31.01 30.75 -14.80
CA ARG A 278 32.32 30.89 -14.15
C ARG A 278 33.14 29.61 -14.32
N GLU A 279 34.48 29.76 -14.45
CA GLU A 279 35.41 28.64 -14.55
C GLU A 279 35.32 27.70 -13.33
N THR A 280 35.18 28.25 -12.13
CA THR A 280 35.06 27.48 -10.89
C THR A 280 33.78 26.64 -10.79
N HIS A 281 32.82 26.87 -11.68
CA HIS A 281 31.57 26.09 -11.72
C HIS A 281 31.72 24.78 -12.47
N LYS A 282 32.74 24.62 -13.29
CA LYS A 282 32.99 23.40 -14.08
C LYS A 282 33.27 22.18 -13.20
N ASP A 283 33.89 22.41 -12.03
CA ASP A 283 34.19 21.36 -11.06
C ASP A 283 33.02 21.03 -10.11
N ARG A 284 31.93 21.76 -10.23
CA ARG A 284 30.73 21.48 -9.39
C ARG A 284 30.00 20.25 -9.90
N LYS A 285 29.33 19.58 -8.98
CA LYS A 285 28.47 18.43 -9.29
C LYS A 285 27.02 18.80 -8.99
N VAL A 286 26.08 18.29 -9.80
CA VAL A 286 24.64 18.38 -9.55
C VAL A 286 24.04 16.99 -9.57
N LYS A 287 23.16 16.70 -8.63
CA LYS A 287 22.42 15.45 -8.59
C LYS A 287 21.02 15.68 -9.17
N VAL A 288 20.73 15.06 -10.31
CA VAL A 288 19.46 15.17 -11.03
C VAL A 288 18.59 13.95 -10.80
N PHE A 289 19.21 12.79 -10.56
CA PHE A 289 18.55 11.53 -10.27
C PHE A 289 18.97 10.99 -8.92
N ALA A 290 18.07 10.26 -8.28
CA ALA A 290 18.37 9.48 -7.09
C ALA A 290 17.70 8.11 -7.17
N SER A 291 18.30 7.12 -6.50
CA SER A 291 17.72 5.79 -6.35
C SER A 291 16.63 5.81 -5.26
N THR A 292 15.49 5.20 -5.54
CA THR A 292 14.43 4.97 -4.54
C THR A 292 14.81 3.80 -3.63
N SER A 293 14.04 3.59 -2.57
CA SER A 293 14.15 2.44 -1.65
C SER A 293 14.16 1.07 -2.35
N ASN A 294 13.52 0.98 -3.53
CA ASN A 294 13.45 -0.24 -4.33
C ASN A 294 14.47 -0.29 -5.49
N GLY A 295 15.49 0.59 -5.46
CA GLY A 295 16.57 0.63 -6.47
C GLY A 295 16.20 1.27 -7.80
N ARG A 296 15.02 1.84 -7.96
CA ARG A 296 14.61 2.52 -9.19
C ARG A 296 15.16 3.95 -9.23
N MET A 297 15.79 4.32 -10.34
CA MET A 297 16.25 5.69 -10.57
C MET A 297 15.10 6.61 -10.99
N VAL A 298 14.91 7.69 -10.25
CA VAL A 298 13.89 8.71 -10.53
C VAL A 298 14.48 10.12 -10.41
N PRO A 299 13.87 11.13 -11.03
CA PRO A 299 14.24 12.53 -10.83
C PRO A 299 14.15 12.92 -9.35
N VAL A 300 15.08 13.77 -8.88
CA VAL A 300 15.11 14.21 -7.46
C VAL A 300 13.84 14.97 -7.06
N THR A 301 13.09 15.50 -8.01
CA THR A 301 11.79 16.15 -7.80
C THR A 301 10.73 15.20 -7.24
N HIS A 302 10.90 13.88 -7.35
CA HIS A 302 10.00 12.90 -6.72
C HIS A 302 10.14 12.83 -5.18
N PHE A 303 11.26 13.36 -4.64
CA PHE A 303 11.53 13.32 -3.19
C PHE A 303 11.27 14.66 -2.50
N VAL A 304 11.10 15.73 -3.27
CA VAL A 304 10.86 17.08 -2.74
C VAL A 304 9.62 17.66 -3.41
N SER A 305 8.59 17.90 -2.60
CA SER A 305 7.35 18.57 -3.01
C SER A 305 6.80 19.38 -1.85
N PRO A 306 6.10 20.48 -2.09
CA PRO A 306 5.48 21.27 -1.02
C PRO A 306 4.57 20.38 -0.15
N MET A 307 4.85 20.33 1.16
CA MET A 307 4.11 19.52 2.12
C MET A 307 3.46 20.44 3.15
N GLN A 308 2.14 20.53 3.11
CA GLN A 308 1.38 21.32 4.08
C GLN A 308 1.26 20.54 5.40
N ALA A 309 1.68 21.18 6.49
CA ALA A 309 1.65 20.59 7.83
C ALA A 309 1.11 21.61 8.86
N GLU A 310 0.37 22.61 8.41
CA GLU A 310 -0.11 23.77 9.21
C GLU A 310 -0.93 23.35 10.43
N CYS A 311 -1.63 22.23 10.36
CA CYS A 311 -2.39 21.71 11.51
C CYS A 311 -1.49 21.26 12.69
N HIS A 312 -0.19 21.01 12.45
CA HIS A 312 0.71 20.37 13.42
C HIS A 312 1.99 21.17 13.66
N LEU A 313 2.42 21.97 12.70
CA LEU A 313 3.63 22.77 12.74
C LEU A 313 3.27 24.23 12.48
N SER A 314 3.52 25.08 13.47
CA SER A 314 3.11 26.49 13.42
C SER A 314 4.12 27.40 12.70
N SER A 315 5.35 26.94 12.54
CA SER A 315 6.44 27.75 11.97
C SER A 315 7.49 26.91 11.27
N PRO A 316 8.29 27.51 10.37
CA PRO A 316 9.46 26.86 9.77
C PRO A 316 10.46 26.31 10.78
N LEU A 317 10.60 26.98 11.94
CA LEU A 317 11.47 26.52 13.02
C LEU A 317 10.94 25.25 13.68
N ASP A 318 9.62 25.12 13.82
CA ASP A 318 9.00 23.90 14.35
C ASP A 318 9.18 22.74 13.38
N ALA A 319 9.16 23.01 12.05
CA ALA A 319 9.47 22.00 11.04
C ALA A 319 10.92 21.51 11.19
N ALA A 320 11.88 22.41 11.38
CA ALA A 320 13.28 22.03 11.59
C ALA A 320 13.46 21.22 12.89
N ARG A 321 12.82 21.62 13.98
CA ARG A 321 12.81 20.86 15.26
C ARG A 321 12.18 19.49 15.09
N PHE A 322 11.05 19.40 14.39
CA PHE A 322 10.37 18.14 14.13
C PHE A 322 11.27 17.15 13.39
N VAL A 323 11.91 17.59 12.30
CA VAL A 323 12.81 16.73 11.51
C VAL A 323 14.04 16.32 12.33
N SER A 324 14.54 17.18 13.24
CA SER A 324 15.68 16.86 14.10
C SER A 324 15.40 15.77 15.15
N LEU A 325 14.15 15.46 15.42
CA LEU A 325 13.75 14.37 16.32
C LEU A 325 13.93 12.97 15.71
N PHE A 326 14.12 12.91 14.40
CA PHE A 326 14.28 11.64 13.72
C PHE A 326 15.72 11.16 13.85
N LYS A 327 15.88 9.83 13.98
CA LYS A 327 17.20 9.23 14.13
C LYS A 327 17.96 9.29 12.82
N VAL A 328 19.19 9.83 12.88
CA VAL A 328 20.11 9.78 11.72
C VAL A 328 20.78 8.40 11.67
N LEU A 329 20.65 7.72 10.57
CA LEU A 329 21.42 6.52 10.26
C LEU A 329 22.78 6.97 9.74
N ASN A 330 23.82 6.78 10.56
CA ASN A 330 25.19 6.92 10.10
C ASN A 330 25.53 5.66 9.29
N GLU A 331 25.62 5.78 8.01
CA GLU A 331 26.21 4.74 7.15
C GLU A 331 27.71 4.71 7.46
N HIS A 332 28.08 3.86 8.42
CA HIS A 332 29.47 3.62 8.73
C HIS A 332 30.12 2.89 7.54
N SER A 333 31.20 3.45 7.04
CA SER A 333 32.32 2.79 6.39
C SER A 333 32.61 2.99 4.90
N GLU A 334 31.98 3.90 4.21
CA GLU A 334 32.58 4.30 2.93
C GLU A 334 32.69 5.82 2.84
N THR A 335 33.73 6.32 2.19
CA THR A 335 33.91 7.76 2.03
C THR A 335 32.63 8.39 1.53
N PRO A 336 32.16 9.52 2.09
CA PRO A 336 30.87 10.11 1.79
C PRO A 336 30.58 10.39 0.32
N LEU A 337 31.60 10.48 -0.50
CA LEU A 337 31.50 10.57 -1.97
C LEU A 337 31.10 9.24 -2.60
N GLN A 338 31.58 8.10 -2.07
CA GLN A 338 31.25 6.76 -2.56
C GLN A 338 29.84 6.35 -2.16
N SER A 339 29.35 6.76 -1.00
CA SER A 339 27.94 6.53 -0.59
C SER A 339 26.93 7.35 -1.41
N ILE A 340 27.38 8.42 -2.08
CA ILE A 340 26.56 9.18 -3.04
C ILE A 340 26.68 8.60 -4.46
N GLU A 341 27.83 8.04 -4.80
CA GLU A 341 28.14 7.44 -6.11
C GLU A 341 27.83 5.94 -6.15
N ASN A 342 28.04 5.22 -5.04
CA ASN A 342 27.72 3.80 -4.92
C ASN A 342 26.25 3.67 -4.46
N GLU A 343 25.38 3.44 -5.41
CA GLU A 343 23.93 3.25 -5.26
C GLU A 343 23.53 1.95 -4.50
N THR A 344 24.49 1.30 -3.84
CA THR A 344 24.30 0.07 -3.04
C THR A 344 23.91 0.35 -1.59
N GLY A 345 23.96 1.62 -1.15
CA GLY A 345 23.41 2.05 0.13
C GLY A 345 21.89 2.22 0.09
N SER A 346 21.23 2.36 1.22
CA SER A 346 19.80 2.57 1.32
C SER A 346 19.34 3.74 0.43
N GLY A 347 18.49 3.46 -0.56
CA GLY A 347 17.98 4.48 -1.49
C GLY A 347 17.29 5.64 -0.75
N TRP A 348 17.02 6.71 -1.46
CA TRP A 348 16.27 7.83 -0.92
C TRP A 348 14.84 7.39 -0.61
N LEU A 349 14.37 7.71 0.59
CA LEU A 349 13.03 7.37 1.03
C LEU A 349 12.04 8.45 0.58
N SER A 350 10.85 8.04 0.20
CA SER A 350 9.73 8.97 0.08
C SER A 350 9.42 9.60 1.45
N ALA A 351 8.87 10.81 1.46
CA ALA A 351 8.51 11.49 2.71
C ALA A 351 7.59 10.63 3.59
N SER A 352 6.65 9.90 2.98
CA SER A 352 5.71 9.03 3.69
C SER A 352 6.42 7.85 4.38
N VAL A 353 7.37 7.22 3.72
CA VAL A 353 8.17 6.13 4.30
C VAL A 353 9.06 6.66 5.41
N PHE A 354 9.76 7.77 5.18
CA PHE A 354 10.65 8.37 6.17
C PHE A 354 9.90 8.79 7.46
N LEU A 355 8.71 9.41 7.31
CA LEU A 355 7.83 9.73 8.43
C LEU A 355 7.37 8.49 9.21
N SER A 356 7.16 7.36 8.52
CA SER A 356 6.74 6.11 9.15
C SER A 356 7.89 5.40 9.86
N GLN A 357 9.08 5.41 9.26
CA GLN A 357 10.27 4.77 9.78
C GLN A 357 10.94 5.58 10.90
N ARG A 358 10.79 6.91 10.88
CA ARG A 358 11.37 7.88 11.84
C ARG A 358 12.90 7.80 11.96
N GLN A 359 13.56 7.29 10.95
CA GLN A 359 15.01 7.22 10.84
C GLN A 359 15.43 7.19 9.38
N GLY A 360 16.58 7.73 9.07
CA GLY A 360 17.10 7.73 7.70
C GLY A 360 18.43 8.47 7.57
N SER A 361 18.91 8.56 6.34
CA SER A 361 20.14 9.27 6.00
C SER A 361 19.98 10.79 6.11
N GLN A 362 21.08 11.53 6.06
CA GLN A 362 21.07 13.01 6.00
C GLN A 362 20.26 13.51 4.79
N CYS A 363 20.29 12.77 3.66
CA CYS A 363 19.50 13.11 2.48
C CYS A 363 18.02 13.10 2.77
N ASN A 364 17.53 12.07 3.48
CA ASN A 364 16.11 11.94 3.85
C ASN A 364 15.64 13.06 4.78
N HIS A 365 16.51 13.47 5.73
CA HIS A 365 16.23 14.63 6.60
C HIS A 365 16.15 15.93 5.81
N ALA A 366 17.10 16.16 4.90
CA ALA A 366 17.14 17.38 4.10
C ALA A 366 15.95 17.46 3.12
N THR A 367 15.59 16.36 2.45
CA THR A 367 14.44 16.34 1.52
C THR A 367 13.12 16.56 2.24
N LEU A 368 12.92 15.95 3.42
CA LEU A 368 11.73 16.19 4.24
C LEU A 368 11.67 17.63 4.73
N LEU A 369 12.77 18.16 5.27
CA LEU A 369 12.81 19.54 5.76
C LEU A 369 12.54 20.52 4.61
N CYS A 370 13.17 20.33 3.46
CA CYS A 370 12.94 21.16 2.28
C CYS A 370 11.46 21.14 1.86
N SER A 371 10.84 19.95 1.82
CA SER A 371 9.42 19.79 1.47
C SER A 371 8.49 20.52 2.46
N LEU A 372 8.78 20.46 3.76
CA LEU A 372 8.03 21.18 4.78
C LEU A 372 8.19 22.70 4.65
N LEU A 373 9.42 23.19 4.40
CA LEU A 373 9.68 24.62 4.23
C LEU A 373 9.00 25.18 2.96
N LEU A 374 8.98 24.41 1.87
CA LEU A 374 8.19 24.72 0.68
C LEU A 374 6.70 24.80 0.99
N GLY A 375 6.19 23.95 1.89
CA GLY A 375 4.81 24.01 2.37
C GLY A 375 4.47 25.31 3.12
N PHE A 376 5.46 25.94 3.77
CA PHE A 376 5.35 27.27 4.36
C PHE A 376 5.55 28.42 3.35
N SER A 377 5.54 28.09 2.04
CA SER A 377 5.76 29.05 0.95
C SER A 377 7.13 29.75 0.99
N LEU A 378 8.14 29.09 1.57
CA LEU A 378 9.52 29.56 1.51
C LEU A 378 10.21 29.01 0.27
N ASP A 379 11.08 29.80 -0.35
CA ASP A 379 12.01 29.33 -1.39
C ASP A 379 13.10 28.49 -0.73
N ALA A 380 12.90 27.18 -0.72
CA ALA A 380 13.79 26.23 -0.06
C ALA A 380 14.48 25.29 -1.07
N PHE A 381 15.76 25.02 -0.84
CA PHE A 381 16.60 24.21 -1.71
C PHE A 381 17.44 23.22 -0.90
N CYS A 382 17.56 21.98 -1.38
CA CYS A 382 18.56 21.05 -0.88
C CYS A 382 19.92 21.37 -1.50
N ALA A 383 20.92 21.57 -0.64
CA ALA A 383 22.28 21.83 -1.07
C ALA A 383 23.23 20.73 -0.57
N MET A 384 24.10 20.28 -1.44
CA MET A 384 25.20 19.37 -1.11
C MET A 384 26.52 20.14 -1.01
N GLY A 385 27.29 19.86 0.03
CA GLY A 385 28.60 20.46 0.22
C GLY A 385 29.57 19.50 0.87
N THR A 386 30.83 19.87 0.87
CA THR A 386 31.89 19.14 1.57
C THR A 386 32.30 19.93 2.80
N SER A 387 32.24 19.29 3.96
CA SER A 387 32.71 19.91 5.22
C SER A 387 34.23 20.03 5.21
N ARG A 388 34.80 20.81 6.15
CA ARG A 388 36.25 20.94 6.32
C ARG A 388 36.97 19.61 6.52
N ASN A 389 36.27 18.61 7.03
CA ASN A 389 36.80 17.27 7.28
C ASN A 389 36.69 16.34 6.05
N GLY A 390 36.30 16.86 4.87
CA GLY A 390 36.13 16.08 3.66
C GLY A 390 34.79 15.30 3.59
N ASN A 391 33.97 15.34 4.64
CA ASN A 391 32.68 14.65 4.65
C ASN A 391 31.66 15.41 3.80
N VAL A 392 30.94 14.70 2.96
CA VAL A 392 29.77 15.26 2.26
C VAL A 392 28.65 15.47 3.25
N VAL A 393 28.07 16.64 3.23
CA VAL A 393 26.93 17.02 4.06
C VAL A 393 25.81 17.55 3.17
N MET A 394 24.59 17.25 3.54
CA MET A 394 23.40 17.78 2.89
C MET A 394 22.67 18.69 3.85
N PHE A 395 22.29 19.86 3.39
CA PHE A 395 21.60 20.88 4.20
C PHE A 395 20.54 21.58 3.35
N VAL A 396 19.65 22.28 4.01
CA VAL A 396 18.58 23.06 3.36
C VAL A 396 18.93 24.53 3.45
N VAL A 397 18.79 25.22 2.32
CA VAL A 397 18.99 26.67 2.20
C VAL A 397 17.64 27.29 1.89
N THR A 398 17.31 28.40 2.57
CA THR A 398 16.17 29.24 2.24
C THR A 398 16.65 30.59 1.74
N LEU A 399 15.99 31.14 0.75
CA LEU A 399 16.18 32.51 0.31
C LEU A 399 15.11 33.37 1.01
N SER A 400 15.57 34.48 1.59
CA SER A 400 14.72 35.50 2.21
C SER A 400 14.66 36.74 1.35
#